data_996631c546820188d462ae898a4755ed
#
_entry.id   996631c546820188d462ae898a4755ed
#
_cell.length_a   1.000
_cell.length_b   1.000
_cell.length_c   1.000
_cell.angle_alpha   90.00
_cell.angle_beta   90.00
_cell.angle_gamma   90.00
#
_symmetry.space_group_name_H-M   'P 1'
#
loop_
_entity.id
_entity.type
_entity.pdbx_description
1 polymer ?
#
loop_
_entity_poly.entity_id
_entity_poly.type
_entity_poly.pdbx_seq_one_letter_code
_entity_poly.pdbx_strand_id
1 'polypeptide(L)'
;MADWCLLVIDSTSHLVNLDSNTIEIKNFGNFPSEFLFDVISDVDNYSKFIPGCNSSKILSGNDKKFIAKLKLKYLFMSGEFTSEVNCDREKLTIISNGIDGPFHSLVNKWYFKKEGTGSSIKLHIMIDLENKIFE
;
A
#
# COMPACT_ATOMS: atom_id res chain seq x y z
N MET A 1 -14.74 6.35 5.82
CA MET A 1 -13.86 5.26 5.34
C MET A 1 -12.62 5.77 4.65
N ALA A 2 -12.73 6.77 3.80
CA ALA A 2 -11.56 7.31 3.10
C ALA A 2 -10.59 8.06 4.00
N ASP A 3 -11.06 8.59 5.11
CA ASP A 3 -10.26 9.48 5.95
C ASP A 3 -9.01 8.82 6.53
N TRP A 4 -9.09 7.57 6.95
CA TRP A 4 -7.93 6.92 7.52
C TRP A 4 -6.88 6.58 6.46
N CYS A 5 -7.29 6.31 5.22
CA CYS A 5 -6.36 6.12 4.10
C CYS A 5 -5.60 7.40 3.82
N LEU A 6 -6.28 8.55 3.87
CA LEU A 6 -5.65 9.84 3.74
C LEU A 6 -4.64 10.06 4.86
N LEU A 7 -4.98 9.71 6.08
CA LEU A 7 -4.08 9.84 7.23
C LEU A 7 -2.80 9.05 7.03
N VAL A 8 -2.89 7.84 6.51
CA VAL A 8 -1.71 7.01 6.27
C VAL A 8 -0.88 7.56 5.10
N ILE A 9 -1.53 7.93 4.01
CA ILE A 9 -0.84 8.35 2.79
C ILE A 9 -0.30 9.77 2.91
N ASP A 10 -1.07 10.67 3.49
CA ASP A 10 -0.71 12.09 3.57
C ASP A 10 0.06 12.45 4.84
N SER A 11 0.25 11.53 5.73
CA SER A 11 0.82 11.80 7.05
C SER A 11 2.34 11.90 6.99
N THR A 12 2.86 12.92 6.35
CA THR A 12 4.30 13.10 6.22
C THR A 12 4.98 13.32 7.56
N SER A 13 4.23 13.77 8.57
CA SER A 13 4.77 13.94 9.92
C SER A 13 5.18 12.61 10.56
N HIS A 14 4.68 11.50 10.04
CA HIS A 14 5.00 10.17 10.56
C HIS A 14 6.04 9.44 9.72
N LEU A 15 6.64 10.14 8.77
CA LEU A 15 7.71 9.57 7.97
C LEU A 15 8.94 9.37 8.82
N VAL A 16 9.41 8.15 8.91
CA VAL A 16 10.47 7.79 9.85
C VAL A 16 11.84 7.75 9.21
N ASN A 17 11.94 7.29 7.96
CA ASN A 17 13.22 7.06 7.34
C ASN A 17 13.15 7.28 5.83
N LEU A 18 14.01 8.17 5.34
CA LEU A 18 14.18 8.42 3.91
C LEU A 18 15.52 7.93 3.42
N ASP A 19 16.21 7.15 4.24
CA ASP A 19 17.53 6.69 3.89
C ASP A 19 17.45 5.75 2.70
N SER A 20 18.26 6.03 1.68
CA SER A 20 18.31 5.23 0.47
C SER A 20 16.92 5.19 -0.21
N ASN A 21 16.36 4.03 -0.38
CA ASN A 21 15.13 3.80 -1.13
C ASN A 21 13.99 3.31 -0.26
N THR A 22 14.02 3.67 1.02
CA THR A 22 13.06 3.18 1.99
C THR A 22 12.26 4.31 2.61
N ILE A 23 10.95 4.13 2.66
CA ILE A 23 10.03 5.05 3.31
C ILE A 23 9.23 4.24 4.33
N GLU A 24 9.13 4.73 5.56
CA GLU A 24 8.31 4.10 6.57
C GLU A 24 7.32 5.11 7.12
N ILE A 25 6.04 4.75 7.09
CA ILE A 25 4.96 5.59 7.60
C ILE A 25 4.28 4.83 8.74
N LYS A 26 4.16 5.48 9.89
CA LYS A 26 3.46 4.93 11.04
C LYS A 26 2.30 5.83 11.42
N ASN A 27 1.19 5.22 11.77
CA ASN A 27 0.02 5.97 12.18
C ASN A 27 -0.82 5.12 13.14
N PHE A 28 -1.84 5.76 13.70
CA PHE A 28 -2.82 5.09 14.56
C PHE A 28 -4.20 5.38 14.01
N GLY A 29 -5.03 4.35 13.89
CA GLY A 29 -6.41 4.48 13.47
C GLY A 29 -7.34 3.93 14.54
N ASN A 30 -8.46 4.61 14.76
CA ASN A 30 -9.43 4.18 15.75
C ASN A 30 -10.41 3.17 15.14
N PHE A 31 -9.87 2.11 14.56
CA PHE A 31 -10.61 1.04 13.89
C PHE A 31 -10.01 -0.30 14.24
N PRO A 32 -10.82 -1.39 14.23
CA PRO A 32 -10.28 -2.73 14.43
C PRO A 32 -9.26 -3.09 13.33
N SER A 33 -8.24 -3.85 13.72
CA SER A 33 -7.17 -4.23 12.78
C SER A 33 -7.71 -5.07 11.61
N GLU A 34 -8.67 -5.94 11.86
CA GLU A 34 -9.27 -6.77 10.82
C GLU A 34 -10.03 -5.92 9.80
N PHE A 35 -10.68 -4.86 10.25
CA PHE A 35 -11.35 -3.94 9.35
C PHE A 35 -10.36 -3.21 8.45
N LEU A 36 -9.26 -2.73 9.02
CA LEU A 36 -8.22 -2.06 8.24
C LEU A 36 -7.58 -3.00 7.23
N PHE A 37 -7.33 -4.23 7.65
CA PHE A 37 -6.82 -5.26 6.75
C PHE A 37 -7.78 -5.48 5.58
N ASP A 38 -9.08 -5.58 5.86
CA ASP A 38 -10.09 -5.79 4.82
C ASP A 38 -10.13 -4.64 3.82
N VAL A 39 -10.02 -3.41 4.29
CA VAL A 39 -10.04 -2.24 3.41
C VAL A 39 -8.81 -2.19 2.51
N ILE A 40 -7.64 -2.44 3.06
CA ILE A 40 -6.40 -2.38 2.29
C ILE A 40 -6.24 -3.56 1.33
N SER A 41 -6.82 -4.72 1.67
CA SER A 41 -6.79 -5.86 0.75
C SER A 41 -7.83 -5.77 -0.36
N ASP A 42 -8.80 -4.87 -0.24
CA ASP A 42 -9.91 -4.72 -1.19
C ASP A 42 -9.51 -3.81 -2.36
N VAL A 43 -8.57 -4.28 -3.17
CA VAL A 43 -7.96 -3.49 -4.23
C VAL A 43 -8.96 -3.05 -5.30
N ASP A 44 -9.96 -3.87 -5.62
CA ASP A 44 -10.96 -3.52 -6.63
C ASP A 44 -11.70 -2.22 -6.29
N ASN A 45 -11.74 -1.83 -5.03
CA ASN A 45 -12.42 -0.63 -4.58
C ASN A 45 -11.49 0.56 -4.34
N TYR A 46 -10.19 0.42 -4.58
CA TYR A 46 -9.24 1.50 -4.35
C TYR A 46 -9.58 2.78 -5.10
N SER A 47 -10.06 2.66 -6.33
CA SER A 47 -10.41 3.84 -7.13
C SER A 47 -11.54 4.66 -6.53
N LYS A 48 -12.31 4.07 -5.61
CA LYS A 48 -13.42 4.75 -4.97
C LYS A 48 -13.01 5.60 -3.78
N PHE A 49 -11.86 5.34 -3.17
CA PHE A 49 -11.49 6.04 -1.95
C PHE A 49 -10.02 6.43 -1.84
N ILE A 50 -9.13 5.93 -2.66
CA ILE A 50 -7.72 6.32 -2.59
C ILE A 50 -7.49 7.50 -3.52
N PRO A 51 -7.02 8.65 -2.99
CA PRO A 51 -6.73 9.81 -3.81
C PRO A 51 -5.69 9.49 -4.88
N GLY A 52 -5.94 9.94 -6.09
CA GLY A 52 -5.02 9.70 -7.20
C GLY A 52 -5.14 8.34 -7.86
N CYS A 53 -5.98 7.45 -7.35
CA CYS A 53 -6.22 6.16 -7.96
C CYS A 53 -7.36 6.27 -8.97
N ASN A 54 -7.03 6.26 -10.25
CA ASN A 54 -8.01 6.36 -11.33
C ASN A 54 -8.68 5.04 -11.66
N SER A 55 -7.97 3.95 -11.51
CA SER A 55 -8.53 2.62 -11.70
C SER A 55 -7.76 1.61 -10.87
N SER A 56 -8.46 0.56 -10.47
CA SER A 56 -7.88 -0.53 -9.72
C SER A 56 -8.64 -1.81 -10.06
N LYS A 57 -7.92 -2.90 -10.23
CA LYS A 57 -8.53 -4.16 -10.62
C LYS A 57 -7.69 -5.34 -10.21
N ILE A 58 -8.33 -6.35 -9.65
CA ILE A 58 -7.71 -7.65 -9.42
C ILE A 58 -7.83 -8.44 -10.71
N LEU A 59 -6.70 -8.86 -11.26
CA LEU A 59 -6.67 -9.57 -12.55
C LEU A 59 -6.83 -11.06 -12.40
N SER A 60 -6.25 -11.64 -11.35
CA SER A 60 -6.26 -13.09 -11.13
C SER A 60 -5.85 -13.40 -9.69
N GLY A 61 -6.15 -14.60 -9.26
CA GLY A 61 -5.75 -15.09 -7.95
C GLY A 61 -6.93 -15.29 -7.00
N ASN A 62 -6.63 -15.30 -5.71
CA ASN A 62 -7.60 -15.53 -4.64
C ASN A 62 -7.37 -14.56 -3.49
N ASP A 63 -8.07 -14.73 -2.38
CA ASP A 63 -8.00 -13.82 -1.24
C ASP A 63 -6.62 -13.73 -0.59
N LYS A 64 -5.82 -14.77 -0.74
CA LYS A 64 -4.50 -14.83 -0.09
C LYS A 64 -3.40 -14.32 -0.99
N LYS A 65 -3.54 -14.51 -2.29
CA LYS A 65 -2.51 -14.10 -3.26
C LYS A 65 -3.17 -13.77 -4.59
N PHE A 66 -2.95 -12.56 -5.07
CA PHE A 66 -3.55 -12.12 -6.31
C PHE A 66 -2.64 -11.13 -7.05
N ILE A 67 -2.93 -10.97 -8.33
CA ILE A 67 -2.29 -9.96 -9.17
C ILE A 67 -3.26 -8.80 -9.32
N ALA A 68 -2.79 -7.61 -9.06
CA ALA A 68 -3.60 -6.39 -9.15
C ALA A 68 -2.94 -5.36 -10.05
N LYS A 69 -3.76 -4.59 -10.74
CA LYS A 69 -3.32 -3.51 -11.61
C LYS A 69 -4.00 -2.23 -11.19
N LEU A 70 -3.18 -1.20 -10.95
CA LEU A 70 -3.66 0.10 -10.52
C LEU A 70 -3.13 1.17 -11.47
N LYS A 71 -3.98 2.14 -11.77
CA LYS A 71 -3.57 3.35 -12.48
C LYS A 71 -3.70 4.49 -11.48
N LEU A 72 -2.55 4.97 -11.01
CA LEU A 72 -2.56 5.96 -9.95
C LEU A 72 -1.33 6.84 -9.97
N LYS A 73 -1.44 7.92 -9.23
CA LYS A 73 -0.33 8.78 -8.88
C LYS A 73 0.05 8.43 -7.45
N TYR A 74 1.22 7.86 -7.27
CA TYR A 74 1.66 7.34 -5.99
C TYR A 74 3.02 7.91 -5.62
N LEU A 75 3.07 8.64 -4.51
CA LEU A 75 4.27 9.34 -4.09
C LEU A 75 4.72 10.29 -5.21
N PHE A 76 5.90 10.07 -5.77
CA PHE A 76 6.43 10.85 -6.89
C PHE A 76 6.35 10.11 -8.22
N MET A 77 5.61 9.01 -8.26
CA MET A 77 5.40 8.21 -9.46
C MET A 77 3.97 8.32 -9.94
N SER A 78 3.78 8.24 -11.25
CA SER A 78 2.45 8.13 -11.84
C SER A 78 2.47 7.13 -12.98
N GLY A 79 1.36 6.46 -13.19
CA GLY A 79 1.23 5.49 -14.25
C GLY A 79 0.48 4.25 -13.83
N GLU A 80 0.71 3.15 -14.54
CA GLU A 80 0.10 1.86 -14.24
C GLU A 80 1.08 1.00 -13.45
N PHE A 81 0.58 0.43 -12.36
CA PHE A 81 1.34 -0.42 -11.46
C PHE A 81 0.68 -1.78 -11.42
N THR A 82 1.44 -2.82 -11.75
CA THR A 82 0.99 -4.20 -11.60
C THR A 82 1.79 -4.84 -10.48
N SER A 83 1.11 -5.48 -9.55
CA SER A 83 1.75 -6.05 -8.36
C SER A 83 1.17 -7.40 -8.02
N GLU A 84 2.02 -8.24 -7.42
CA GLU A 84 1.58 -9.47 -6.77
C GLU A 84 1.36 -9.16 -5.30
N VAL A 85 0.15 -9.40 -4.82
CA VAL A 85 -0.25 -9.05 -3.47
C VAL A 85 -0.46 -10.32 -2.67
N ASN A 86 0.19 -10.39 -1.51
CA ASN A 86 0.07 -11.51 -0.58
C ASN A 86 -0.56 -11.02 0.71
N CYS A 87 -1.70 -11.60 1.08
CA CYS A 87 -2.47 -11.22 2.25
C CYS A 87 -2.45 -12.34 3.27
N ASP A 88 -1.96 -12.05 4.47
CA ASP A 88 -1.95 -12.99 5.59
C ASP A 88 -2.88 -12.47 6.67
N ARG A 89 -4.08 -13.03 6.73
CA ARG A 89 -5.11 -12.59 7.67
C ARG A 89 -4.76 -12.92 9.12
N GLU A 90 -4.07 -14.01 9.34
CA GLU A 90 -3.70 -14.40 10.70
C GLU A 90 -2.68 -13.43 11.29
N LYS A 91 -1.72 -13.01 10.48
CA LYS A 91 -0.69 -12.06 10.90
C LYS A 91 -1.10 -10.61 10.68
N LEU A 92 -2.21 -10.38 10.00
CA LEU A 92 -2.68 -9.05 9.61
C LEU A 92 -1.60 -8.26 8.87
N THR A 93 -1.04 -8.91 7.84
CA THR A 93 -0.03 -8.31 6.99
C THR A 93 -0.42 -8.40 5.54
N ILE A 94 -0.05 -7.40 4.76
CA ILE A 94 -0.25 -7.39 3.32
C ILE A 94 1.07 -6.99 2.70
N ILE A 95 1.59 -7.83 1.81
CA ILE A 95 2.87 -7.57 1.13
C ILE A 95 2.62 -7.53 -0.36
N SER A 96 2.98 -6.42 -0.98
CA SER A 96 2.79 -6.19 -2.40
C SER A 96 4.15 -6.04 -3.07
N ASN A 97 4.39 -6.85 -4.09
CA ASN A 97 5.62 -6.80 -4.89
C ASN A 97 5.28 -6.32 -6.28
N GLY A 98 5.87 -5.20 -6.69
CA GLY A 98 5.67 -4.68 -8.03
C GLY A 98 6.26 -5.60 -9.07
N ILE A 99 5.47 -5.89 -10.11
CA ILE A 99 5.89 -6.72 -11.23
C ILE A 99 6.14 -5.87 -12.46
N ASP A 100 5.35 -4.82 -12.64
CA ASP A 100 5.45 -3.94 -13.78
C ASP A 100 5.00 -2.53 -13.40
N GLY A 101 5.72 -1.52 -13.88
CA GLY A 101 5.39 -0.14 -13.58
C GLY A 101 6.61 0.77 -13.75
N PRO A 102 6.47 2.06 -13.39
CA PRO A 102 7.55 3.05 -13.53
C PRO A 102 8.55 2.95 -12.38
N PHE A 103 9.11 1.76 -12.19
CA PHE A 103 10.08 1.48 -11.14
C PHE A 103 10.97 0.31 -11.56
N HIS A 104 12.14 0.22 -10.97
CA HIS A 104 12.98 -0.96 -11.10
C HIS A 104 12.50 -2.04 -10.12
N SER A 105 12.24 -1.64 -8.88
CA SER A 105 11.60 -2.52 -7.90
C SER A 105 10.71 -1.70 -6.97
N LEU A 106 9.67 -2.34 -6.47
CA LEU A 106 8.74 -1.72 -5.53
C LEU A 106 8.14 -2.79 -4.63
N VAL A 107 8.34 -2.63 -3.33
CA VAL A 107 7.75 -3.53 -2.33
C VAL A 107 7.04 -2.70 -1.28
N ASN A 108 5.78 -3.02 -1.05
CA ASN A 108 4.98 -2.40 0.01
C ASN A 108 4.64 -3.46 1.04
N LYS A 109 4.84 -3.13 2.32
CA LYS A 109 4.48 -4.03 3.42
C LYS A 109 3.59 -3.28 4.40
N TRP A 110 2.40 -3.78 4.58
CA TRP A 110 1.43 -3.26 5.53
C TRP A 110 1.34 -4.15 6.75
N TYR A 111 1.38 -3.53 7.92
CA TYR A 111 1.24 -4.22 9.19
C TYR A 111 0.15 -3.54 10.00
N PHE A 112 -0.79 -4.34 10.48
CA PHE A 112 -1.88 -3.86 11.34
C PHE A 112 -1.80 -4.56 12.67
N LYS A 113 -1.76 -3.81 13.75
CA LYS A 113 -1.61 -4.37 15.09
C LYS A 113 -2.60 -3.71 16.03
N LYS A 114 -3.32 -4.52 16.80
CA LYS A 114 -4.24 -4.01 17.80
C LYS A 114 -3.47 -3.20 18.86
N GLU A 115 -3.98 -2.02 19.15
CA GLU A 115 -3.37 -1.13 20.13
C GLU A 115 -4.47 -0.34 20.83
N GLY A 116 -4.70 -0.63 22.11
CA GLY A 116 -5.77 -0.02 22.86
C GLY A 116 -7.12 -0.31 22.22
N THR A 117 -7.87 0.76 21.92
CA THR A 117 -9.20 0.66 21.30
C THR A 117 -9.15 0.68 19.78
N GLY A 118 -7.99 0.84 19.21
CA GLY A 118 -7.81 0.92 17.77
C GLY A 118 -6.66 0.06 17.30
N SER A 119 -5.93 0.56 16.30
CA SER A 119 -4.84 -0.18 15.69
C SER A 119 -3.68 0.72 15.34
N SER A 120 -2.47 0.21 15.50
CA SER A 120 -1.30 0.83 14.88
C SER A 120 -1.19 0.31 13.45
N ILE A 121 -0.83 1.21 12.56
CA ILE A 121 -0.70 0.93 11.13
C ILE A 121 0.73 1.30 10.74
N LYS A 122 1.42 0.36 10.12
CA LYS A 122 2.75 0.63 9.60
C LYS A 122 2.78 0.26 8.12
N LEU A 123 3.23 1.19 7.29
CA LEU A 123 3.47 0.96 5.87
C LEU A 123 4.96 1.14 5.62
N HIS A 124 5.58 0.10 5.11
CA HIS A 124 6.99 0.10 4.77
C HIS A 124 7.12 -0.03 3.26
N ILE A 125 7.70 0.97 2.62
CA ILE A 125 7.84 1.03 1.17
C ILE A 125 9.32 0.98 0.83
N MET A 126 9.70 0.01 0.00
CA MET A 126 11.03 -0.06 -0.58
C MET A 126 10.90 0.15 -2.07
N ILE A 127 11.55 1.17 -2.58
CA ILE A 127 11.40 1.57 -3.97
C ILE A 127 12.76 1.84 -4.61
N ASP A 128 12.91 1.41 -5.85
CA ASP A 128 14.11 1.63 -6.64
C ASP A 128 13.69 2.07 -8.03
N LEU A 129 14.06 3.29 -8.40
CA LEU A 129 13.73 3.87 -9.70
C LEU A 129 14.94 4.01 -10.60
N GLU A 130 16.12 3.69 -10.10
CA GLU A 130 17.37 4.05 -10.74
C GLU A 130 17.43 3.66 -12.20
N ASN A 131 17.15 2.40 -12.51
CA ASN A 131 17.26 1.92 -13.88
C ASN A 131 16.17 2.44 -14.80
N LYS A 132 15.05 2.86 -14.26
CA LYS A 132 13.95 3.37 -15.08
C LYS A 132 14.13 4.82 -15.48
N ILE A 133 14.90 5.57 -14.71
CA ILE A 133 15.08 6.99 -14.95
C ILE A 133 16.02 7.27 -16.11
N PHE A 134 17.02 6.44 -16.28
CA PHE A 134 18.10 6.70 -17.24
C PHE A 134 18.02 5.87 -18.52
N GLU A 135 16.99 5.11 -18.65
CA GLU A 135 16.73 4.34 -19.85
C GLU A 135 15.64 4.98 -20.70
#